data_61ddc649ff8787f99e3f51ca3dc81b00
#
_entry.id   61ddc649ff8787f99e3f51ca3dc81b00
#
_cell.length_a   1.000
_cell.length_b   1.000
_cell.length_c   1.000
_cell.angle_alpha   90.00
_cell.angle_beta   90.00
_cell.angle_gamma   90.00
#
_symmetry.space_group_name_H-M   'P 1'
#
loop_
_entity.id
_entity.type
_entity.pdbx_description
1 polymer ?
#
loop_
_entity_poly.entity_id
_entity_poly.type
_entity_poly.pdbx_seq_one_letter_code
_entity_poly.pdbx_strand_id
1 'polypeptide(L)'
;MIGKSLGPTLFISLIFFIVGCSKTNTSWTILFDGQKVTGMRGFKMGSFPWGGWAIENGTLKTLPEGDHIDIITTEQYKNFELELEWKVSAGGNSGVFHHGTETNYAIWQSAPEMQVLDDGVHHDGKNTKTSAGALYGLIAPVNKTLKPVGEFNRVKISAQNNHIEYWLNDSKVIEFELKSPALAKLIVGSKF
;
A
#
# COMPACT_ATOMS: atom_id res chain seq x y z
N MET A 1 28.74 -60.57 43.90
CA MET A 1 28.66 -60.19 42.48
C MET A 1 27.24 -59.75 42.20
N ILE A 2 27.07 -58.45 41.93
CA ILE A 2 25.78 -57.75 41.87
C ILE A 2 25.31 -57.80 40.43
N GLY A 3 24.20 -58.46 40.15
CA GLY A 3 23.55 -58.46 38.83
C GLY A 3 22.70 -57.18 38.68
N LYS A 4 23.00 -56.37 37.62
CA LYS A 4 22.19 -55.23 37.27
C LYS A 4 20.97 -55.68 36.42
N SER A 5 19.77 -55.41 36.91
CA SER A 5 18.53 -55.52 36.19
C SER A 5 18.42 -54.37 35.15
N LEU A 6 18.27 -54.72 33.87
CA LEU A 6 17.91 -53.81 32.80
C LEU A 6 16.39 -53.66 32.79
N GLY A 7 15.91 -52.44 33.11
CA GLY A 7 14.51 -52.07 32.97
C GLY A 7 14.11 -51.85 31.49
N PRO A 8 12.83 -51.95 31.16
CA PRO A 8 12.37 -51.86 29.76
C PRO A 8 12.48 -50.46 29.22
N THR A 9 13.19 -50.36 28.08
CA THR A 9 13.31 -49.09 27.32
C THR A 9 12.04 -48.85 26.52
N LEU A 10 11.30 -47.82 26.89
CA LEU A 10 10.11 -47.40 26.17
C LEU A 10 10.52 -46.59 24.95
N PHE A 11 10.32 -47.14 23.75
CA PHE A 11 10.43 -46.38 22.50
C PHE A 11 9.15 -45.64 22.21
N ILE A 12 9.14 -44.29 22.39
CA ILE A 12 8.08 -43.43 21.91
C ILE A 12 8.40 -43.06 20.47
N SER A 13 7.67 -43.63 19.51
CA SER A 13 7.69 -43.19 18.12
C SER A 13 6.93 -41.89 18.00
N LEU A 14 7.64 -40.76 17.88
CA LEU A 14 7.06 -39.45 17.61
C LEU A 14 6.78 -39.36 16.11
N ILE A 15 5.52 -39.55 15.70
CA ILE A 15 5.10 -39.32 14.33
C ILE A 15 4.94 -37.81 14.18
N PHE A 16 5.92 -37.16 13.56
CA PHE A 16 5.78 -35.76 13.12
C PHE A 16 4.86 -35.72 11.92
N PHE A 17 3.62 -35.28 12.11
CA PHE A 17 2.81 -34.78 11.01
C PHE A 17 3.42 -33.45 10.55
N ILE A 18 4.19 -33.49 9.48
CA ILE A 18 4.56 -32.28 8.75
C ILE A 18 3.29 -31.84 8.03
N VAL A 19 2.54 -30.93 8.66
CA VAL A 19 1.55 -30.13 7.93
C VAL A 19 2.38 -29.27 6.98
N GLY A 20 2.41 -29.68 5.73
CA GLY A 20 2.99 -28.90 4.65
C GLY A 20 2.19 -27.62 4.50
N CYS A 21 2.60 -26.56 5.19
CA CYS A 21 2.21 -25.23 4.85
C CYS A 21 2.79 -24.96 3.46
N SER A 22 1.95 -25.02 2.43
CA SER A 22 2.30 -24.59 1.09
C SER A 22 2.70 -23.11 1.21
N LYS A 23 4.01 -22.84 1.30
CA LYS A 23 4.56 -21.52 1.10
C LYS A 23 4.23 -21.17 -0.35
N THR A 24 3.18 -20.41 -0.56
CA THR A 24 3.02 -19.67 -1.80
C THR A 24 4.30 -18.84 -1.93
N ASN A 25 5.08 -19.14 -2.95
CA ASN A 25 6.30 -18.41 -3.27
C ASN A 25 5.82 -17.05 -3.80
N THR A 26 5.58 -16.11 -2.89
CA THR A 26 5.23 -14.73 -3.23
C THR A 26 6.51 -14.07 -3.73
N SER A 27 6.70 -14.10 -5.05
CA SER A 27 7.77 -13.34 -5.69
C SER A 27 7.33 -11.88 -5.79
N TRP A 28 8.10 -10.97 -5.21
CA TRP A 28 7.92 -9.54 -5.37
C TRP A 28 8.33 -9.09 -6.77
N THR A 29 7.51 -8.25 -7.38
CA THR A 29 7.86 -7.50 -8.58
C THR A 29 8.39 -6.13 -8.15
N ILE A 30 9.63 -5.82 -8.47
CA ILE A 30 10.23 -4.53 -8.14
C ILE A 30 9.83 -3.51 -9.21
N LEU A 31 9.02 -2.53 -8.83
CA LEU A 31 8.58 -1.44 -9.69
C LEU A 31 9.60 -0.30 -9.74
N PHE A 32 10.32 -0.06 -8.65
CA PHE A 32 11.41 0.90 -8.54
C PHE A 32 12.48 0.38 -7.57
N ASP A 33 13.73 0.36 -8.00
CA ASP A 33 14.88 -0.17 -7.24
C ASP A 33 15.85 0.92 -6.74
N GLY A 34 15.44 2.19 -6.83
CA GLY A 34 16.30 3.34 -6.52
C GLY A 34 17.08 3.88 -7.72
N GLN A 35 17.14 3.16 -8.83
CA GLN A 35 17.87 3.54 -10.05
C GLN A 35 17.02 3.46 -11.31
N LYS A 36 16.07 2.53 -11.32
CA LYS A 36 15.27 2.22 -12.51
C LYS A 36 13.81 2.05 -12.15
N VAL A 37 12.95 2.60 -13.01
CA VAL A 37 11.51 2.34 -13.02
C VAL A 37 11.23 1.15 -13.95
N THR A 38 10.46 0.18 -13.49
CA THR A 38 10.07 -1.01 -14.24
C THR A 38 8.57 -1.25 -14.10
N GLY A 39 7.87 -1.61 -15.19
CA GLY A 39 6.45 -1.94 -15.15
C GLY A 39 5.54 -0.79 -14.73
N MET A 40 5.96 0.47 -14.95
CA MET A 40 5.14 1.66 -14.72
C MET A 40 5.14 2.59 -15.93
N ARG A 41 4.06 3.33 -16.11
CA ARG A 41 3.85 4.34 -17.14
C ARG A 41 2.99 5.49 -16.61
N GLY A 42 2.87 6.56 -17.37
CA GLY A 42 1.91 7.63 -17.06
C GLY A 42 0.46 7.19 -17.28
N PHE A 43 -0.44 7.76 -16.49
CA PHE A 43 -1.88 7.61 -16.71
C PHE A 43 -2.26 8.10 -18.10
N LYS A 44 -2.94 7.26 -18.89
CA LYS A 44 -3.26 7.48 -20.31
C LYS A 44 -2.05 7.69 -21.22
N MET A 45 -0.87 7.24 -20.83
CA MET A 45 0.35 7.31 -21.63
C MET A 45 0.91 5.93 -21.92
N GLY A 46 1.67 5.81 -23.01
CA GLY A 46 2.39 4.58 -23.35
C GLY A 46 3.78 4.44 -22.72
N SER A 47 4.28 5.50 -22.06
CA SER A 47 5.62 5.55 -21.48
C SER A 47 5.61 6.22 -20.11
N PHE A 48 6.72 6.12 -19.38
CA PHE A 48 6.90 6.80 -18.11
C PHE A 48 7.02 8.32 -18.31
N PRO A 49 6.34 9.18 -17.49
CA PRO A 49 6.25 10.62 -17.70
C PRO A 49 7.47 11.37 -17.11
N TRP A 50 8.63 11.21 -17.71
CA TRP A 50 9.88 11.85 -17.25
C TRP A 50 9.85 13.39 -17.28
N GLY A 51 8.87 14.01 -17.92
CA GLY A 51 8.64 15.46 -17.83
C GLY A 51 8.17 15.94 -16.47
N GLY A 52 7.54 15.05 -15.66
CA GLY A 52 7.03 15.37 -14.33
C GLY A 52 7.72 14.63 -13.18
N TRP A 53 8.62 13.68 -13.49
CA TRP A 53 9.27 12.81 -12.52
C TRP A 53 10.78 12.73 -12.75
N ALA A 54 11.56 12.56 -11.68
CA ALA A 54 12.99 12.33 -11.73
C ALA A 54 13.44 11.32 -10.69
N ILE A 55 14.57 10.64 -10.97
CA ILE A 55 15.27 9.83 -9.97
C ILE A 55 16.42 10.67 -9.42
N GLU A 56 16.42 10.89 -8.11
CA GLU A 56 17.44 11.64 -7.41
C GLU A 56 17.75 11.01 -6.06
N ASN A 57 19.00 10.73 -5.80
CA ASN A 57 19.49 10.10 -4.57
C ASN A 57 18.71 8.82 -4.20
N GLY A 58 18.45 7.94 -5.18
CA GLY A 58 17.72 6.70 -4.97
C GLY A 58 16.22 6.86 -4.74
N THR A 59 15.67 8.04 -4.98
CA THR A 59 14.26 8.36 -4.79
C THR A 59 13.62 8.79 -6.09
N LEU A 60 12.43 8.27 -6.40
CA LEU A 60 11.57 8.73 -7.47
C LEU A 60 10.75 9.92 -6.93
N LYS A 61 10.92 11.09 -7.51
CA LYS A 61 10.28 12.32 -7.04
C LYS A 61 9.58 13.08 -8.15
N THR A 62 8.55 13.84 -7.80
CA THR A 62 7.90 14.79 -8.69
C THR A 62 8.76 16.04 -8.87
N LEU A 63 8.69 16.63 -10.06
CA LEU A 63 9.33 17.91 -10.39
C LEU A 63 8.33 19.04 -10.16
N PRO A 64 8.67 20.11 -9.44
CA PRO A 64 7.72 21.21 -9.12
C PRO A 64 7.14 21.88 -10.37
N GLU A 65 7.95 22.07 -11.40
CA GLU A 65 7.58 22.71 -12.68
C GLU A 65 7.27 21.68 -13.78
N GLY A 66 7.13 20.39 -13.40
CA GLY A 66 6.92 19.30 -14.35
C GLY A 66 5.45 19.02 -14.64
N ASP A 67 5.25 18.10 -15.56
CA ASP A 67 3.92 17.56 -15.87
C ASP A 67 3.36 16.84 -14.65
N HIS A 68 2.17 17.21 -14.21
CA HIS A 68 1.47 16.57 -13.10
C HIS A 68 0.72 15.32 -13.59
N ILE A 69 1.47 14.31 -14.03
CA ILE A 69 0.92 13.05 -14.54
C ILE A 69 1.06 11.97 -13.46
N ASP A 70 -0.07 11.34 -13.13
CA ASP A 70 -0.08 10.17 -12.25
C ASP A 70 0.67 9.01 -12.92
N ILE A 71 1.37 8.21 -12.13
CA ILE A 71 2.02 6.99 -12.61
C ILE A 71 1.16 5.79 -12.22
N ILE A 72 1.06 4.83 -13.13
CA ILE A 72 0.30 3.60 -12.95
C ILE A 72 1.14 2.38 -13.33
N THR A 73 0.79 1.21 -12.84
CA THR A 73 1.39 -0.05 -13.29
C THR A 73 0.96 -0.39 -14.71
N THR A 74 1.86 -1.00 -15.50
CA THR A 74 1.51 -1.52 -16.84
C THR A 74 0.63 -2.74 -16.75
N GLU A 75 0.87 -3.58 -15.74
CA GLU A 75 0.10 -4.77 -15.45
C GLU A 75 -1.07 -4.47 -14.52
N GLN A 76 -2.13 -5.28 -14.63
CA GLN A 76 -3.31 -5.18 -13.76
C GLN A 76 -3.29 -6.29 -12.71
N TYR A 77 -3.53 -5.91 -11.46
CA TYR A 77 -3.56 -6.82 -10.33
C TYR A 77 -4.92 -6.80 -9.66
N LYS A 78 -5.53 -7.97 -9.50
CA LYS A 78 -6.79 -8.11 -8.74
C LYS A 78 -6.53 -8.34 -7.25
N ASN A 79 -5.59 -9.25 -6.95
CA ASN A 79 -5.11 -9.53 -5.60
C ASN A 79 -3.63 -9.18 -5.56
N PHE A 80 -3.23 -8.37 -4.57
CA PHE A 80 -1.85 -7.93 -4.45
C PHE A 80 -1.52 -7.45 -3.04
N GLU A 81 -0.25 -7.37 -2.76
CA GLU A 81 0.33 -6.53 -1.74
C GLU A 81 1.23 -5.51 -2.43
N LEU A 82 1.05 -4.24 -2.12
CA LEU A 82 1.91 -3.14 -2.55
C LEU A 82 2.61 -2.57 -1.34
N GLU A 83 3.94 -2.53 -1.37
CA GLU A 83 4.76 -1.85 -0.36
C GLU A 83 5.56 -0.73 -1.01
N LEU A 84 5.59 0.41 -0.35
CA LEU A 84 6.44 1.55 -0.74
C LEU A 84 6.74 2.44 0.47
N GLU A 85 7.74 3.28 0.31
CA GLU A 85 8.02 4.37 1.25
C GLU A 85 7.78 5.72 0.55
N TRP A 86 7.22 6.65 1.29
CA TRP A 86 6.98 7.99 0.80
C TRP A 86 7.40 9.06 1.82
N LYS A 87 7.80 10.20 1.30
CA LYS A 87 7.97 11.43 2.07
C LYS A 87 7.47 12.63 1.29
N VAL A 88 7.03 13.64 2.01
CA VAL A 88 6.55 14.90 1.43
C VAL A 88 7.37 16.08 1.94
N SER A 89 7.39 17.16 1.16
CA SER A 89 7.80 18.49 1.64
C SER A 89 6.70 19.13 2.48
N ALA A 90 6.99 20.25 3.13
CA ALA A 90 5.99 21.03 3.85
C ALA A 90 4.81 21.39 2.93
N GLY A 91 3.60 21.09 3.38
CA GLY A 91 2.36 21.25 2.62
C GLY A 91 2.17 20.27 1.46
N GLY A 92 3.04 19.23 1.32
CA GLY A 92 2.96 18.26 0.25
C GLY A 92 1.69 17.40 0.32
N ASN A 93 1.13 17.09 -0.86
CA ASN A 93 -0.08 16.30 -1.06
C ASN A 93 0.11 15.34 -2.25
N SER A 94 -0.27 14.10 -2.07
CA SER A 94 -0.26 13.04 -3.07
C SER A 94 -1.21 11.92 -2.63
N GLY A 95 -1.25 10.79 -3.37
CA GLY A 95 -2.07 9.64 -3.01
C GLY A 95 -1.54 8.35 -3.63
N VAL A 96 -1.90 7.22 -3.03
CA VAL A 96 -1.70 5.89 -3.61
C VAL A 96 -3.05 5.33 -4.00
N PHE A 97 -3.31 5.26 -5.30
CA PHE A 97 -4.55 4.77 -5.88
C PHE A 97 -4.47 3.27 -6.18
N HIS A 98 -5.60 2.59 -6.09
CA HIS A 98 -5.69 1.19 -6.50
C HIS A 98 -7.04 0.88 -7.16
N HIS A 99 -7.10 -0.22 -7.95
CA HIS A 99 -8.31 -0.62 -8.69
C HIS A 99 -8.89 0.46 -9.61
N GLY A 100 -8.05 1.43 -10.01
CA GLY A 100 -8.44 2.49 -10.92
C GLY A 100 -8.60 2.02 -12.37
N THR A 101 -9.30 2.81 -13.16
CA THR A 101 -9.47 2.61 -14.60
C THR A 101 -9.09 3.87 -15.36
N GLU A 102 -8.71 3.72 -16.63
CA GLU A 102 -8.38 4.86 -17.51
C GLU A 102 -9.57 5.37 -18.33
N THR A 103 -10.80 4.98 -17.97
CA THR A 103 -12.01 5.39 -18.68
C THR A 103 -12.37 6.84 -18.41
N ASN A 104 -12.06 7.35 -17.20
CA ASN A 104 -12.36 8.70 -16.76
C ASN A 104 -11.23 9.68 -17.07
N TYR A 105 -11.45 10.98 -16.85
CA TYR A 105 -10.47 12.03 -17.09
C TYR A 105 -9.27 11.90 -16.13
N ALA A 106 -9.50 11.58 -14.86
CA ALA A 106 -8.49 11.46 -13.84
C ALA A 106 -8.67 10.16 -13.04
N ILE A 107 -7.58 9.64 -12.47
CA ILE A 107 -7.58 8.38 -11.72
C ILE A 107 -8.50 8.41 -10.50
N TRP A 108 -8.55 9.54 -9.78
CA TRP A 108 -9.38 9.71 -8.58
C TRP A 108 -10.90 9.57 -8.82
N GLN A 109 -11.35 9.65 -10.08
CA GLN A 109 -12.77 9.46 -10.43
C GLN A 109 -13.20 7.98 -10.43
N SER A 110 -12.25 7.05 -10.38
CA SER A 110 -12.56 5.61 -10.44
C SER A 110 -11.86 4.78 -9.38
N ALA A 111 -10.89 5.34 -8.67
CA ALA A 111 -10.00 4.62 -7.78
C ALA A 111 -10.13 5.05 -6.33
N PRO A 112 -10.21 4.10 -5.38
CA PRO A 112 -9.94 4.38 -3.98
C PRO A 112 -8.52 4.92 -3.80
N GLU A 113 -8.37 5.91 -2.93
CA GLU A 113 -7.11 6.59 -2.64
C GLU A 113 -6.70 6.41 -1.18
N MET A 114 -5.49 5.91 -0.95
CA MET A 114 -4.81 6.07 0.33
C MET A 114 -4.06 7.40 0.33
N GLN A 115 -4.48 8.33 1.17
CA GLN A 115 -3.95 9.69 1.21
C GLN A 115 -2.49 9.75 1.67
N VAL A 116 -1.68 10.54 0.97
CA VAL A 116 -0.29 10.90 1.28
C VAL A 116 -0.23 12.42 1.49
N LEU A 117 0.06 12.87 2.72
CA LEU A 117 -0.14 14.28 3.08
C LEU A 117 0.82 14.74 4.17
N ASP A 118 1.21 16.01 4.12
CA ASP A 118 1.64 16.74 5.31
C ASP A 118 0.40 17.23 6.08
N ASP A 119 0.01 16.50 7.10
CA ASP A 119 -1.14 16.83 7.94
C ASP A 119 -1.00 18.15 8.71
N GLY A 120 0.24 18.59 8.96
CA GLY A 120 0.50 19.77 9.76
C GLY A 120 0.22 21.08 9.05
N VAL A 121 0.46 21.13 7.74
CA VAL A 121 0.40 22.36 6.94
C VAL A 121 -0.72 22.33 5.91
N HIS A 122 -0.95 21.21 5.24
CA HIS A 122 -1.97 21.11 4.21
C HIS A 122 -3.39 21.21 4.81
N HIS A 123 -4.30 21.91 4.12
CA HIS A 123 -5.67 22.15 4.62
C HIS A 123 -6.47 20.85 4.85
N ASP A 124 -6.23 19.80 4.04
CA ASP A 124 -6.87 18.50 4.18
C ASP A 124 -6.49 17.77 5.48
N GLY A 125 -5.33 18.08 6.07
CA GLY A 125 -4.91 17.52 7.35
C GLY A 125 -5.81 17.89 8.54
N LYS A 126 -6.63 18.93 8.40
CA LYS A 126 -7.59 19.36 9.42
C LYS A 126 -8.81 18.45 9.56
N ASN A 127 -9.08 17.62 8.55
CA ASN A 127 -10.16 16.64 8.55
C ASN A 127 -9.58 15.24 8.54
N THR A 128 -9.93 14.42 9.52
CA THR A 128 -9.42 13.07 9.67
C THR A 128 -9.70 12.18 8.45
N LYS A 129 -10.78 12.40 7.73
CA LYS A 129 -11.11 11.62 6.53
C LYS A 129 -10.31 12.02 5.29
N THR A 130 -9.61 13.15 5.32
CA THR A 130 -8.74 13.60 4.21
C THR A 130 -7.27 13.68 4.63
N SER A 131 -6.95 13.28 5.87
CA SER A 131 -5.59 13.26 6.40
C SER A 131 -4.80 12.05 5.89
N ALA A 132 -3.48 12.07 6.03
CA ALA A 132 -2.59 10.98 5.61
C ALA A 132 -3.06 9.61 6.13
N GLY A 133 -3.01 8.59 5.26
CA GLY A 133 -3.47 7.24 5.56
C GLY A 133 -4.98 7.01 5.49
N ALA A 134 -5.80 8.06 5.28
CA ALA A 134 -7.25 7.91 5.09
C ALA A 134 -7.58 7.19 3.77
N LEU A 135 -8.71 6.48 3.74
CA LEU A 135 -9.44 6.27 2.49
C LEU A 135 -10.10 7.60 2.16
N TYR A 136 -9.47 8.36 1.27
CA TYR A 136 -9.72 9.79 1.07
C TYR A 136 -11.21 10.15 0.97
N GLY A 137 -11.64 11.05 1.84
CA GLY A 137 -13.02 11.53 1.91
C GLY A 137 -14.05 10.55 2.49
N LEU A 138 -13.68 9.29 2.74
CA LEU A 138 -14.62 8.22 3.12
C LEU A 138 -14.37 7.69 4.53
N ILE A 139 -13.16 7.18 4.82
CA ILE A 139 -12.85 6.54 6.10
C ILE A 139 -11.59 7.17 6.71
N ALA A 140 -11.70 7.63 7.95
CA ALA A 140 -10.58 8.15 8.71
C ALA A 140 -9.64 7.02 9.19
N PRO A 141 -8.32 7.21 9.17
CA PRO A 141 -7.38 6.22 9.70
C PRO A 141 -7.47 6.13 11.23
N VAL A 142 -7.26 4.92 11.75
CA VAL A 142 -7.13 4.66 13.19
C VAL A 142 -5.67 4.38 13.55
N ASN A 143 -5.26 4.69 14.77
CA ASN A 143 -3.92 4.40 15.30
C ASN A 143 -2.77 4.88 14.39
N LYS A 144 -2.99 5.99 13.68
CA LYS A 144 -2.03 6.56 12.75
C LYS A 144 -0.83 7.18 13.49
N THR A 145 0.38 6.84 13.06
CA THR A 145 1.61 7.51 13.46
C THR A 145 2.38 7.92 12.21
N LEU A 146 2.64 9.22 12.06
CA LEU A 146 3.42 9.78 10.95
C LEU A 146 4.84 10.09 11.40
N LYS A 147 5.79 9.92 10.48
CA LYS A 147 7.13 10.50 10.59
C LYS A 147 7.08 11.99 10.28
N PRO A 148 8.01 12.78 10.81
CA PRO A 148 8.15 14.20 10.46
C PRO A 148 8.26 14.42 8.95
N VAL A 149 7.84 15.61 8.50
CA VAL A 149 8.03 16.05 7.10
C VAL A 149 9.51 15.91 6.71
N GLY A 150 9.75 15.34 5.51
CA GLY A 150 11.09 15.03 5.02
C GLY A 150 11.64 13.66 5.42
N GLU A 151 10.95 12.93 6.30
CA GLU A 151 11.28 11.55 6.64
C GLU A 151 10.35 10.56 5.90
N PHE A 152 10.87 9.35 5.64
CA PHE A 152 10.10 8.33 4.94
C PHE A 152 9.09 7.64 5.86
N ASN A 153 7.83 7.60 5.43
CA ASN A 153 6.76 6.76 5.95
C ASN A 153 6.65 5.52 5.08
N ARG A 154 6.50 4.34 5.70
CA ARG A 154 6.25 3.08 5.00
C ARG A 154 4.77 2.82 4.90
N VAL A 155 4.30 2.43 3.73
CA VAL A 155 2.93 1.96 3.54
C VAL A 155 2.90 0.57 2.93
N LYS A 156 1.85 -0.17 3.29
CA LYS A 156 1.43 -1.39 2.62
C LYS A 156 -0.07 -1.30 2.34
N ILE A 157 -0.44 -1.63 1.11
CA ILE A 157 -1.84 -1.87 0.72
C ILE A 157 -1.96 -3.36 0.41
N SER A 158 -2.83 -4.07 1.14
CA SER A 158 -3.17 -5.45 0.87
C SER A 158 -4.57 -5.51 0.26
N ALA A 159 -4.70 -6.17 -0.87
CA ALA A 159 -5.95 -6.41 -1.56
C ALA A 159 -6.12 -7.90 -1.82
N GLN A 160 -7.09 -8.53 -1.15
CA GLN A 160 -7.41 -9.95 -1.30
C GLN A 160 -8.89 -10.11 -1.60
N ASN A 161 -9.23 -10.48 -2.82
CA ASN A 161 -10.59 -10.48 -3.36
C ASN A 161 -11.21 -9.07 -3.32
N ASN A 162 -12.06 -8.76 -2.38
CA ASN A 162 -12.58 -7.40 -2.17
C ASN A 162 -12.17 -6.81 -0.82
N HIS A 163 -11.44 -7.58 -0.02
CA HIS A 163 -10.96 -7.15 1.30
C HIS A 163 -9.70 -6.29 1.12
N ILE A 164 -9.74 -5.07 1.63
CA ILE A 164 -8.66 -4.08 1.52
C ILE A 164 -8.19 -3.67 2.90
N GLU A 165 -6.88 -3.66 3.08
CA GLU A 165 -6.22 -3.11 4.26
C GLU A 165 -5.18 -2.06 3.87
N TYR A 166 -5.15 -0.95 4.62
CA TYR A 166 -4.06 0.02 4.56
C TYR A 166 -3.23 -0.03 5.84
N TRP A 167 -1.95 -0.08 5.66
CA TRP A 167 -0.97 -0.07 6.73
C TRP A 167 -0.05 1.13 6.58
N LEU A 168 0.24 1.82 7.69
CA LEU A 168 1.12 2.98 7.75
C LEU A 168 2.07 2.81 8.94
N ASN A 169 3.38 2.82 8.68
CA ASN A 169 4.44 2.60 9.66
C ASN A 169 4.14 1.38 10.56
N ASP A 170 3.88 0.23 9.93
CA ASP A 170 3.60 -1.08 10.53
C ASP A 170 2.28 -1.19 11.33
N SER A 171 1.47 -0.14 11.34
CA SER A 171 0.13 -0.16 11.95
C SER A 171 -0.96 -0.27 10.90
N LYS A 172 -1.92 -1.19 11.07
CA LYS A 172 -3.13 -1.21 10.25
C LYS A 172 -3.99 -0.01 10.60
N VAL A 173 -4.21 0.87 9.63
CA VAL A 173 -4.93 2.13 9.83
C VAL A 173 -6.33 2.14 9.22
N ILE A 174 -6.56 1.32 8.19
CA ILE A 174 -7.85 1.19 7.48
C ILE A 174 -8.10 -0.27 7.13
N GLU A 175 -9.36 -0.65 7.16
CA GLU A 175 -9.86 -1.93 6.65
C GLU A 175 -11.26 -1.73 6.07
N PHE A 176 -11.52 -2.25 4.88
CA PHE A 176 -12.85 -2.17 4.26
C PHE A 176 -13.03 -3.22 3.16
N GLU A 177 -14.30 -3.44 2.78
CA GLU A 177 -14.67 -4.31 1.67
C GLU A 177 -15.08 -3.48 0.46
N LEU A 178 -14.39 -3.69 -0.69
CA LEU A 178 -14.81 -3.16 -1.98
C LEU A 178 -16.21 -3.71 -2.33
N LYS A 179 -17.01 -2.89 -3.02
CA LYS A 179 -18.37 -3.27 -3.46
C LYS A 179 -19.34 -3.65 -2.33
N SER A 180 -19.00 -3.34 -1.08
CA SER A 180 -19.92 -3.57 0.03
C SER A 180 -21.02 -2.51 0.10
N PRO A 181 -22.22 -2.83 0.62
CA PRO A 181 -23.26 -1.85 0.88
C PRO A 181 -22.80 -0.72 1.83
N ALA A 182 -21.89 -1.04 2.77
CA ALA A 182 -21.32 -0.07 3.69
C ALA A 182 -20.49 0.98 2.95
N LEU A 183 -19.57 0.54 2.08
CA LEU A 183 -18.77 1.46 1.25
C LEU A 183 -19.64 2.26 0.29
N ALA A 184 -20.60 1.63 -0.38
CA ALA A 184 -21.53 2.32 -1.27
C ALA A 184 -22.29 3.45 -0.56
N LYS A 185 -22.73 3.24 0.68
CA LYS A 185 -23.39 4.26 1.49
C LYS A 185 -22.45 5.45 1.80
N LEU A 186 -21.17 5.18 2.07
CA LEU A 186 -20.18 6.25 2.29
C LEU A 186 -19.94 7.07 1.03
N ILE A 187 -19.85 6.42 -0.14
CA ILE A 187 -19.66 7.08 -1.44
C ILE A 187 -20.83 8.00 -1.74
N VAL A 188 -22.09 7.53 -1.62
CA VAL A 188 -23.30 8.34 -1.86
C VAL A 188 -23.35 9.57 -0.96
N GLY A 189 -22.85 9.49 0.26
CA GLY A 189 -22.77 10.61 1.21
C GLY A 189 -21.54 11.51 1.06
N SER A 190 -20.72 11.32 0.03
CA SER A 190 -19.45 12.02 -0.20
C SER A 190 -19.52 12.92 -1.44
N LYS A 191 -18.37 13.47 -1.84
CA LYS A 191 -18.21 14.23 -3.09
C LYS A 191 -18.01 13.33 -4.34
N PHE A 192 -17.92 12.02 -4.16
CA PHE A 192 -17.65 11.04 -5.22
C PHE A 192 -18.91 10.45 -5.82
#